data_53ad02126257e7ef3c52bcf6c21968e4
#
_entry.id   53ad02126257e7ef3c52bcf6c21968e4
#
_cell.length_a   1.000
_cell.length_b   1.000
_cell.length_c   1.000
_cell.angle_alpha   90.00
_cell.angle_beta   90.00
_cell.angle_gamma   90.00
#
_symmetry.space_group_name_H-M   'P 1'
#
loop_
_entity.id
_entity.type
_entity.pdbx_description
1 polymer ?
#
loop_
_entity_poly.entity_id
_entity_poly.type
_entity_poly.pdbx_seq_one_letter_code
_entity_poly.pdbx_strand_id
1 'polypeptide(L)'
;MTELRLNGKSEDGTHLSLHDNDGNEFTVRISDTLRATVNQPRLSAVPEQEADTISIAEIQRRLRAGELAEELARENNIPIEKIERFSGPILQERIYIIDQAQQVSVRKEGSRDPVNLLGVVVSRLAPRNIDLSDLSWNTWRHEDSTWTVELHYPNNAGVGVAQWNFDTVRRVLTSMDENARWMMGDEPPARQMSTPGLFLPSTLLSPPTALAAQRTADCCPGPPSPKV
;
A
#
# COMPACT_ATOMS: atom_id res chain seq x y z
N MET A 1 16.20 11.33 -58.37
CA MET A 1 15.68 12.45 -57.56
C MET A 1 16.67 13.57 -57.65
N THR A 2 16.24 14.76 -58.06
CA THR A 2 17.12 15.93 -58.13
C THR A 2 17.17 16.58 -56.76
N GLU A 3 18.35 16.72 -56.19
CA GLU A 3 18.56 17.38 -54.90
C GLU A 3 18.65 18.88 -55.13
N LEU A 4 17.84 19.67 -54.41
CA LEU A 4 17.82 21.12 -54.49
C LEU A 4 18.50 21.70 -53.27
N ARG A 5 19.40 22.67 -53.48
CA ARG A 5 20.11 23.40 -52.42
C ARG A 5 19.56 24.80 -52.28
N LEU A 6 19.39 25.26 -51.04
CA LEU A 6 18.93 26.61 -50.73
C LEU A 6 20.03 27.63 -51.05
N ASN A 7 19.76 28.58 -51.91
CA ASN A 7 20.65 29.67 -52.24
C ASN A 7 20.39 30.92 -51.36
N GLY A 8 19.13 31.14 -51.00
CA GLY A 8 18.76 32.25 -50.15
C GLY A 8 17.28 32.58 -50.17
N LYS A 9 16.94 33.75 -49.63
CA LYS A 9 15.60 34.30 -49.61
C LYS A 9 15.56 35.52 -50.51
N SER A 10 14.46 35.70 -51.28
CA SER A 10 14.25 36.89 -52.11
C SER A 10 14.24 38.18 -51.27
N GLU A 11 14.60 39.34 -51.86
CA GLU A 11 14.65 40.64 -51.17
C GLU A 11 13.30 41.04 -50.54
N ASP A 12 12.20 40.66 -51.22
CA ASP A 12 10.83 40.87 -50.71
C ASP A 12 10.42 39.91 -49.60
N GLY A 13 11.26 38.91 -49.30
CA GLY A 13 11.04 37.95 -48.26
C GLY A 13 9.91 36.94 -48.50
N THR A 14 9.38 36.88 -49.72
CA THR A 14 8.21 36.06 -50.04
C THR A 14 8.54 34.70 -50.68
N HIS A 15 9.77 34.55 -51.22
CA HIS A 15 10.21 33.34 -51.89
C HIS A 15 11.58 32.85 -51.39
N LEU A 16 11.82 31.55 -51.52
CA LEU A 16 13.12 30.89 -51.39
C LEU A 16 13.70 30.63 -52.76
N SER A 17 14.96 30.95 -53.00
CA SER A 17 15.71 30.62 -54.17
C SER A 17 16.52 29.34 -53.93
N LEU A 18 16.35 28.34 -54.79
CA LEU A 18 17.04 27.05 -54.73
C LEU A 18 17.74 26.80 -56.05
N HIS A 19 18.80 26.02 -56.05
CA HIS A 19 19.47 25.56 -57.28
C HIS A 19 19.71 24.03 -57.21
N ASP A 20 19.73 23.42 -58.35
CA ASP A 20 20.15 22.02 -58.48
C ASP A 20 21.67 21.91 -58.69
N ASN A 21 22.18 20.68 -58.82
CA ASN A 21 23.59 20.42 -59.07
C ASN A 21 24.04 20.83 -60.47
N ASP A 22 23.10 21.08 -61.37
CA ASP A 22 23.35 21.51 -62.78
C ASP A 22 23.28 23.02 -62.93
N GLY A 23 23.03 23.78 -61.85
CA GLY A 23 22.98 25.24 -61.82
C GLY A 23 21.63 25.84 -62.24
N ASN A 24 20.58 25.03 -62.42
CA ASN A 24 19.25 25.57 -62.69
C ASN A 24 18.64 26.16 -61.41
N GLU A 25 18.04 27.36 -61.55
CA GLU A 25 17.39 28.05 -60.42
C GLU A 25 15.90 27.70 -60.34
N PHE A 26 15.45 27.48 -59.08
CA PHE A 26 14.07 27.22 -58.75
C PHE A 26 13.61 28.20 -57.64
N THR A 27 12.37 28.63 -57.72
CA THR A 27 11.80 29.55 -56.75
C THR A 27 10.58 28.92 -56.11
N VAL A 28 10.56 28.89 -54.75
CA VAL A 28 9.45 28.36 -53.96
C VAL A 28 8.86 29.45 -53.09
N ARG A 29 7.54 29.65 -53.22
CA ARG A 29 6.82 30.66 -52.41
C ARG A 29 6.78 30.22 -50.95
N ILE A 30 7.13 31.13 -50.01
CA ILE A 30 7.03 30.92 -48.57
C ILE A 30 5.56 31.05 -48.13
N SER A 31 4.77 29.99 -48.33
CA SER A 31 3.39 29.92 -47.86
C SER A 31 3.35 29.64 -46.35
N ASP A 32 2.19 29.91 -45.72
CA ASP A 32 1.98 29.56 -44.29
C ASP A 32 2.04 28.05 -44.09
N THR A 33 1.64 27.25 -45.09
CA THR A 33 1.79 25.80 -45.07
C THR A 33 3.25 25.38 -45.05
N LEU A 34 4.11 26.01 -45.89
CA LEU A 34 5.55 25.73 -45.88
C LEU A 34 6.18 26.11 -44.52
N ARG A 35 5.82 27.27 -43.98
CA ARG A 35 6.27 27.71 -42.62
C ARG A 35 5.82 26.74 -41.54
N ALA A 36 4.58 26.30 -41.58
CA ALA A 36 4.05 25.34 -40.60
C ALA A 36 4.80 23.99 -40.70
N THR A 37 5.06 23.51 -41.92
CA THR A 37 5.77 22.24 -42.17
C THR A 37 7.24 22.30 -41.73
N VAL A 38 7.92 23.45 -42.01
CA VAL A 38 9.34 23.62 -41.60
C VAL A 38 9.48 23.89 -40.11
N ASN A 39 8.53 24.65 -39.53
CA ASN A 39 8.51 24.98 -38.08
C ASN A 39 7.82 23.91 -37.25
N GLN A 40 7.19 22.89 -37.83
CA GLN A 40 6.83 21.73 -37.03
C GLN A 40 8.13 21.19 -36.43
N PRO A 41 8.31 21.25 -35.12
CA PRO A 41 9.37 20.47 -34.52
C PRO A 41 9.14 19.07 -35.05
N ARG A 42 10.08 18.53 -35.83
CA ARG A 42 10.10 17.09 -36.02
C ARG A 42 9.95 16.54 -34.61
N LEU A 43 8.79 15.96 -34.34
CA LEU A 43 8.73 14.94 -33.33
C LEU A 43 9.76 13.95 -33.82
N SER A 44 11.02 14.13 -33.38
CA SER A 44 12.04 13.11 -33.54
C SER A 44 11.32 11.87 -33.06
N ALA A 45 11.09 10.92 -33.97
CA ALA A 45 10.68 9.60 -33.56
C ALA A 45 11.61 9.33 -32.37
N VAL A 46 11.07 9.39 -31.18
CA VAL A 46 11.77 8.91 -29.99
C VAL A 46 12.29 7.58 -30.45
N PRO A 47 13.63 7.34 -30.49
CA PRO A 47 14.13 6.07 -30.91
C PRO A 47 13.24 5.06 -30.22
N GLU A 48 12.67 4.13 -30.96
CA GLU A 48 11.85 3.04 -30.44
C GLU A 48 12.72 2.39 -29.36
N GLN A 49 12.70 3.01 -28.16
CA GLN A 49 13.24 2.40 -26.98
C GLN A 49 12.46 1.11 -26.93
N GLU A 50 13.19 0.00 -27.00
CA GLU A 50 12.74 -1.37 -26.80
C GLU A 50 11.43 -1.34 -26.05
N ALA A 51 10.34 -1.75 -26.72
CA ALA A 51 8.98 -1.50 -26.28
C ALA A 51 8.90 -1.80 -24.80
N ASP A 52 8.89 -0.74 -23.99
CA ASP A 52 8.82 -0.91 -22.55
C ASP A 52 7.65 -1.81 -22.27
N THR A 53 7.91 -2.95 -21.65
CA THR A 53 6.90 -3.96 -21.32
C THR A 53 5.78 -3.36 -20.46
N ILE A 54 6.00 -2.17 -19.90
CA ILE A 54 5.05 -1.47 -19.03
C ILE A 54 5.01 0.04 -19.32
N SER A 55 3.82 0.64 -19.39
CA SER A 55 3.64 2.07 -19.58
C SER A 55 3.94 2.88 -18.31
N ILE A 56 4.30 4.16 -18.48
CA ILE A 56 4.52 5.07 -17.33
C ILE A 56 3.26 5.18 -16.47
N ALA A 57 2.08 5.23 -17.09
CA ALA A 57 0.80 5.28 -16.36
C ALA A 57 0.60 4.05 -15.48
N GLU A 58 0.97 2.87 -15.99
CA GLU A 58 0.89 1.62 -15.27
C GLU A 58 1.90 1.55 -14.12
N ILE A 59 3.14 1.99 -14.34
CA ILE A 59 4.15 2.15 -13.27
C ILE A 59 3.58 3.01 -12.13
N GLN A 60 3.04 4.17 -12.48
CA GLN A 60 2.48 5.09 -11.48
C GLN A 60 1.26 4.50 -10.77
N ARG A 61 0.40 3.77 -11.49
CA ARG A 61 -0.77 3.10 -10.90
C ARG A 61 -0.34 2.06 -9.85
N ARG A 62 0.63 1.21 -10.20
CA ARG A 62 1.13 0.14 -9.33
C ARG A 62 1.88 0.69 -8.13
N LEU A 63 2.68 1.74 -8.30
CA LEU A 63 3.33 2.45 -7.17
C LEU A 63 2.30 3.07 -6.20
N ARG A 64 1.19 3.63 -6.72
CA ARG A 64 0.08 4.12 -5.86
C ARG A 64 -0.62 2.98 -5.13
N ALA A 65 -0.75 1.82 -5.76
CA ALA A 65 -1.28 0.62 -5.15
C ALA A 65 -0.36 0.00 -4.08
N GLY A 66 0.83 0.57 -3.85
CA GLY A 66 1.73 0.16 -2.78
C GLY A 66 2.83 -0.80 -3.21
N GLU A 67 2.92 -1.15 -4.49
CA GLU A 67 4.01 -2.00 -4.97
C GLU A 67 5.37 -1.31 -4.82
N LEU A 68 6.40 -2.11 -4.58
CA LEU A 68 7.76 -1.63 -4.44
C LEU A 68 8.40 -1.40 -5.83
N ALA A 69 9.21 -0.35 -5.93
CA ALA A 69 9.91 -0.03 -7.18
C ALA A 69 10.83 -1.18 -7.63
N GLU A 70 11.46 -1.87 -6.70
CA GLU A 70 12.33 -3.01 -6.94
C GLU A 70 11.58 -4.22 -7.51
N GLU A 71 10.36 -4.47 -7.03
CA GLU A 71 9.50 -5.56 -7.53
C GLU A 71 9.05 -5.27 -8.95
N LEU A 72 8.58 -4.04 -9.19
CA LEU A 72 8.21 -3.57 -10.51
C LEU A 72 9.36 -3.67 -11.52
N ALA A 73 10.58 -3.27 -11.11
CA ALA A 73 11.78 -3.35 -11.94
C ALA A 73 12.09 -4.80 -12.33
N ARG A 74 12.04 -5.69 -11.35
CA ARG A 74 12.33 -7.12 -11.53
C ARG A 74 11.30 -7.81 -12.43
N GLU A 75 10.01 -7.57 -12.20
CA GLU A 75 8.94 -8.22 -12.96
C GLU A 75 8.95 -7.81 -14.44
N ASN A 76 9.26 -6.55 -14.71
CA ASN A 76 9.20 -6.01 -16.07
C ASN A 76 10.57 -5.97 -16.76
N ASN A 77 11.63 -6.47 -16.09
CA ASN A 77 13.00 -6.46 -16.60
C ASN A 77 13.47 -5.05 -17.02
N ILE A 78 13.14 -4.04 -16.20
CA ILE A 78 13.46 -2.63 -16.42
C ILE A 78 14.46 -2.17 -15.36
N PRO A 79 15.43 -1.31 -15.70
CA PRO A 79 16.32 -0.70 -14.72
C PRO A 79 15.53 0.06 -13.63
N ILE A 80 15.90 -0.13 -12.36
CA ILE A 80 15.23 0.51 -11.22
C ILE A 80 15.24 2.02 -11.33
N GLU A 81 16.32 2.61 -11.83
CA GLU A 81 16.49 4.05 -12.02
C GLU A 81 15.40 4.65 -12.93
N LYS A 82 14.89 3.84 -13.86
CA LYS A 82 13.80 4.25 -14.73
C LYS A 82 12.48 4.36 -13.95
N ILE A 83 12.21 3.43 -13.04
CA ILE A 83 11.01 3.45 -12.19
C ILE A 83 11.13 4.57 -11.16
N GLU A 84 12.28 4.72 -10.52
CA GLU A 84 12.55 5.76 -9.53
C GLU A 84 12.33 7.18 -10.09
N ARG A 85 12.66 7.39 -11.36
CA ARG A 85 12.39 8.67 -12.04
C ARG A 85 10.92 9.06 -11.99
N PHE A 86 10.00 8.10 -12.00
CA PHE A 86 8.55 8.32 -11.97
C PHE A 86 7.94 8.15 -10.57
N SER A 87 8.69 7.67 -9.60
CA SER A 87 8.21 7.42 -8.23
C SER A 87 8.06 8.69 -7.40
N GLY A 88 8.92 9.70 -7.61
CA GLY A 88 8.95 10.91 -6.80
C GLY A 88 7.59 11.58 -6.59
N PRO A 89 6.82 11.90 -7.64
CA PRO A 89 5.48 12.48 -7.49
C PRO A 89 4.52 11.59 -6.69
N ILE A 90 4.62 10.27 -6.83
CA ILE A 90 3.76 9.30 -6.14
C ILE A 90 4.09 9.24 -4.66
N LEU A 91 5.37 9.25 -4.30
CA LEU A 91 5.79 9.30 -2.91
C LEU A 91 5.32 10.59 -2.21
N GLN A 92 5.38 11.73 -2.90
CA GLN A 92 4.85 12.99 -2.38
C GLN A 92 3.33 12.94 -2.22
N GLU A 93 2.60 12.36 -3.17
CA GLU A 93 1.15 12.12 -3.07
C GLU A 93 0.83 11.27 -1.82
N ARG A 94 1.57 10.18 -1.59
CA ARG A 94 1.37 9.31 -0.41
C ARG A 94 1.63 10.04 0.91
N ILE A 95 2.70 10.81 1.02
CA ILE A 95 2.99 11.65 2.19
C ILE A 95 1.83 12.61 2.43
N TYR A 96 1.37 13.30 1.39
CA TYR A 96 0.25 14.24 1.50
C TYR A 96 -1.03 13.55 2.00
N ILE A 97 -1.34 12.35 1.53
CA ILE A 97 -2.51 11.58 1.97
C ILE A 97 -2.39 11.21 3.45
N ILE A 98 -1.21 10.78 3.91
CA ILE A 98 -0.95 10.49 5.32
C ILE A 98 -1.21 11.74 6.17
N ASP A 99 -0.68 12.89 5.80
CA ASP A 99 -0.86 14.15 6.50
C ASP A 99 -2.34 14.54 6.57
N GLN A 100 -3.07 14.38 5.46
CA GLN A 100 -4.51 14.65 5.42
C GLN A 100 -5.30 13.72 6.35
N ALA A 101 -4.98 12.42 6.34
CA ALA A 101 -5.64 11.44 7.19
C ALA A 101 -5.37 11.70 8.68
N GLN A 102 -4.14 12.05 9.04
CA GLN A 102 -3.76 12.39 10.43
C GLN A 102 -4.52 13.60 10.98
N GLN A 103 -4.92 14.53 10.11
CA GLN A 103 -5.68 15.73 10.47
C GLN A 103 -7.20 15.53 10.52
N VAL A 104 -7.70 14.37 10.10
CA VAL A 104 -9.14 14.10 10.15
C VAL A 104 -9.62 14.10 11.61
N SER A 105 -10.69 14.85 11.87
CA SER A 105 -11.31 14.89 13.18
C SER A 105 -12.05 13.60 13.47
N VAL A 106 -11.67 12.95 14.55
CA VAL A 106 -12.28 11.73 15.08
C VAL A 106 -13.15 12.11 16.29
N ARG A 107 -14.39 11.68 16.30
CA ARG A 107 -15.25 11.84 17.48
C ARG A 107 -14.93 10.76 18.48
N LYS A 108 -14.42 11.14 19.64
CA LYS A 108 -14.26 10.24 20.77
C LYS A 108 -15.53 10.30 21.61
N GLU A 109 -16.12 9.15 21.90
CA GLU A 109 -17.25 9.11 22.84
C GLU A 109 -16.83 9.72 24.18
N GLY A 110 -17.63 10.67 24.69
CA GLY A 110 -17.36 11.37 25.95
C GLY A 110 -16.45 12.59 25.87
N SER A 111 -15.87 12.93 24.72
CA SER A 111 -15.12 14.19 24.53
C SER A 111 -15.95 15.23 23.83
N ARG A 112 -15.97 16.45 24.36
CA ARG A 112 -16.64 17.61 23.71
C ARG A 112 -15.83 18.18 22.57
N ASP A 113 -14.51 17.99 22.58
CA ASP A 113 -13.61 18.56 21.57
C ASP A 113 -13.23 17.50 20.53
N PRO A 114 -13.31 17.84 19.24
CA PRO A 114 -12.83 16.97 18.18
C PRO A 114 -11.32 16.84 18.27
N VAL A 115 -10.81 15.61 18.33
CA VAL A 115 -9.38 15.31 18.31
C VAL A 115 -9.05 14.72 16.94
N ASN A 116 -7.93 15.10 16.34
CA ASN A 116 -7.50 14.54 15.07
C ASN A 116 -6.93 13.10 15.28
N LEU A 117 -6.85 12.32 14.18
CA LEU A 117 -6.37 10.94 14.25
C LEU A 117 -5.00 10.85 14.93
N LEU A 118 -4.04 11.71 14.56
CA LEU A 118 -2.71 11.71 15.16
C LEU A 118 -2.77 11.91 16.68
N GLY A 119 -3.56 12.87 17.15
CA GLY A 119 -3.74 13.14 18.57
C GLY A 119 -4.37 11.96 19.33
N VAL A 120 -5.32 11.27 18.70
CA VAL A 120 -5.92 10.04 19.26
C VAL A 120 -4.88 8.94 19.39
N VAL A 121 -4.11 8.67 18.32
CA VAL A 121 -3.03 7.67 18.29
C VAL A 121 -2.01 7.96 19.38
N VAL A 122 -1.50 9.19 19.45
CA VAL A 122 -0.52 9.61 20.47
C VAL A 122 -1.09 9.40 21.88
N SER A 123 -2.33 9.82 22.14
CA SER A 123 -2.93 9.67 23.46
C SER A 123 -3.14 8.21 23.87
N ARG A 124 -3.33 7.31 22.92
CA ARG A 124 -3.48 5.86 23.14
C ARG A 124 -2.15 5.15 23.38
N LEU A 125 -1.09 5.61 22.72
CA LEU A 125 0.25 5.00 22.79
C LEU A 125 1.13 5.58 23.90
N ALA A 126 0.89 6.83 24.32
CA ALA A 126 1.64 7.49 25.39
C ALA A 126 1.76 6.66 26.70
N PRO A 127 0.70 5.97 27.21
CA PRO A 127 0.82 5.14 28.40
C PRO A 127 1.75 3.93 28.24
N ARG A 128 2.13 3.60 26.99
CA ARG A 128 3.03 2.49 26.66
C ARG A 128 4.47 2.97 26.40
N ASN A 129 4.77 4.25 26.65
CA ASN A 129 6.06 4.89 26.36
C ASN A 129 6.51 4.72 24.89
N ILE A 130 5.57 4.85 23.94
CA ILE A 130 5.84 4.81 22.51
C ILE A 130 5.84 6.24 22.01
N ASP A 131 6.96 6.67 21.43
CA ASP A 131 7.14 8.00 20.89
C ASP A 131 6.70 8.09 19.41
N LEU A 132 6.47 9.31 18.95
CA LEU A 132 6.12 9.57 17.54
C LEU A 132 7.18 9.08 16.57
N SER A 133 8.45 9.06 16.98
CA SER A 133 9.57 8.56 16.18
C SER A 133 9.52 7.05 15.92
N ASP A 134 8.80 6.31 16.77
CA ASP A 134 8.66 4.87 16.67
C ASP A 134 7.50 4.46 15.74
N LEU A 135 6.73 5.46 15.27
CA LEU A 135 5.58 5.27 14.41
C LEU A 135 5.99 5.33 12.95
N SER A 136 5.60 4.33 12.19
CA SER A 136 5.78 4.31 10.74
C SER A 136 4.43 4.29 10.03
N TRP A 137 4.22 5.29 9.19
CA TRP A 137 2.99 5.43 8.43
C TRP A 137 3.20 5.01 6.98
N ASN A 138 2.22 4.32 6.42
CA ASN A 138 2.19 3.90 5.04
C ASN A 138 0.80 4.15 4.45
N THR A 139 0.68 4.22 3.12
CA THR A 139 -0.61 4.36 2.46
C THR A 139 -0.55 3.85 1.04
N TRP A 140 -1.68 3.34 0.55
CA TRP A 140 -1.85 2.93 -0.85
C TRP A 140 -3.28 3.18 -1.31
N ARG A 141 -3.42 3.35 -2.62
CA ARG A 141 -4.68 3.69 -3.27
C ARG A 141 -5.38 2.45 -3.80
N HIS A 142 -6.69 2.40 -3.59
CA HIS A 142 -7.57 1.40 -4.18
C HIS A 142 -8.14 1.84 -5.53
N GLU A 143 -8.73 0.89 -6.25
CA GLU A 143 -9.38 1.15 -7.54
C GLU A 143 -10.59 2.08 -7.44
N ASP A 144 -11.32 2.02 -6.32
CA ASP A 144 -12.46 2.89 -6.00
C ASP A 144 -12.05 4.31 -5.62
N SER A 145 -10.78 4.66 -5.74
CA SER A 145 -10.17 5.95 -5.38
C SER A 145 -10.12 6.25 -3.88
N THR A 146 -10.46 5.32 -3.02
CA THR A 146 -10.16 5.40 -1.59
C THR A 146 -8.72 5.03 -1.30
N TRP A 147 -8.25 5.32 -0.09
CA TRP A 147 -6.90 5.02 0.34
C TRP A 147 -6.92 4.17 1.61
N THR A 148 -6.06 3.18 1.71
CA THR A 148 -5.73 2.61 3.00
C THR A 148 -4.61 3.43 3.62
N VAL A 149 -4.79 3.82 4.87
CA VAL A 149 -3.75 4.41 5.72
C VAL A 149 -3.40 3.40 6.79
N GLU A 150 -2.14 3.06 6.87
CA GLU A 150 -1.61 2.04 7.77
C GLU A 150 -0.61 2.66 8.73
N LEU A 151 -0.73 2.30 10.01
CA LEU A 151 0.19 2.66 11.07
C LEU A 151 0.87 1.42 11.61
N HIS A 152 2.18 1.40 11.60
CA HIS A 152 3.01 0.44 12.32
C HIS A 152 3.52 1.07 13.61
N TYR A 153 3.37 0.35 14.72
CA TYR A 153 3.81 0.80 16.04
C TYR A 153 4.37 -0.38 16.85
N PRO A 154 5.36 -0.17 17.72
CA PRO A 154 5.87 -1.23 18.59
C PRO A 154 4.79 -1.68 19.57
N ASN A 155 4.74 -2.99 19.83
CA ASN A 155 3.91 -3.56 20.90
C ASN A 155 4.64 -4.73 21.58
N ASN A 156 4.07 -5.28 22.65
CA ASN A 156 4.69 -6.36 23.43
C ASN A 156 4.90 -7.66 22.64
N ALA A 157 4.21 -7.83 21.52
CA ALA A 157 4.31 -9.00 20.63
C ALA A 157 5.19 -8.74 19.39
N GLY A 158 5.81 -7.55 19.28
CA GLY A 158 6.63 -7.11 18.16
C GLY A 158 6.10 -5.84 17.54
N VAL A 159 5.55 -5.91 16.33
CA VAL A 159 4.96 -4.77 15.60
C VAL A 159 3.44 -4.91 15.57
N GLY A 160 2.74 -3.88 16.05
CA GLY A 160 1.31 -3.74 15.86
C GLY A 160 1.02 -2.99 14.57
N VAL A 161 -0.10 -3.35 13.93
CA VAL A 161 -0.57 -2.70 12.72
C VAL A 161 -2.00 -2.24 12.94
N ALA A 162 -2.31 -1.02 12.50
CA ALA A 162 -3.66 -0.46 12.49
C ALA A 162 -3.95 0.15 11.14
N GLN A 163 -5.11 -0.18 10.55
CA GLN A 163 -5.48 0.21 9.20
C GLN A 163 -6.82 0.94 9.16
N TRP A 164 -6.87 2.01 8.39
CA TRP A 164 -8.07 2.80 8.12
C TRP A 164 -8.28 2.96 6.62
N ASN A 165 -9.53 2.87 6.20
CA ASN A 165 -9.94 3.35 4.87
C ASN A 165 -10.16 4.86 4.95
N PHE A 166 -9.53 5.61 4.06
CA PHE A 166 -9.64 7.06 3.97
C PHE A 166 -10.30 7.49 2.66
N ASP A 167 -11.48 8.07 2.76
CA ASP A 167 -12.16 8.77 1.66
C ASP A 167 -11.68 10.23 1.64
N THR A 168 -10.86 10.57 0.66
CA THR A 168 -10.28 11.91 0.53
C THR A 168 -11.29 12.98 0.15
N VAL A 169 -12.38 12.60 -0.54
CA VAL A 169 -13.43 13.53 -0.98
C VAL A 169 -14.31 13.94 0.19
N ARG A 170 -14.74 12.95 0.99
CA ARG A 170 -15.57 13.17 2.17
C ARG A 170 -14.77 13.51 3.41
N ARG A 171 -13.46 13.29 3.38
CA ARG A 171 -12.53 13.42 4.53
C ARG A 171 -12.98 12.57 5.73
N VAL A 172 -13.32 11.33 5.46
CA VAL A 172 -13.80 10.36 6.47
C VAL A 172 -12.82 9.22 6.57
N LEU A 173 -12.52 8.84 7.80
CA LEU A 173 -11.76 7.64 8.16
C LEU A 173 -12.69 6.56 8.69
N THR A 174 -12.51 5.34 8.21
CA THR A 174 -13.22 4.16 8.68
C THR A 174 -12.21 3.11 9.12
N SER A 175 -12.31 2.65 10.37
CA SER A 175 -11.42 1.59 10.89
C SER A 175 -11.64 0.28 10.14
N MET A 176 -10.55 -0.35 9.68
CA MET A 176 -10.59 -1.62 8.95
C MET A 176 -10.31 -2.84 9.87
N ASP A 177 -9.60 -2.63 10.96
CA ASP A 177 -9.22 -3.69 11.90
C ASP A 177 -9.51 -3.33 13.38
N GLU A 178 -9.27 -4.29 14.26
CA GLU A 178 -9.51 -4.11 15.70
C GLU A 178 -8.55 -3.09 16.33
N ASN A 179 -7.31 -3.02 15.85
CA ASN A 179 -6.33 -2.07 16.38
C ASN A 179 -6.73 -0.63 16.01
N ALA A 180 -7.18 -0.42 14.76
CA ALA A 180 -7.69 0.88 14.32
C ALA A 180 -8.94 1.29 15.14
N ARG A 181 -9.87 0.38 15.37
CA ARG A 181 -11.04 0.62 16.25
C ARG A 181 -10.61 0.99 17.66
N TRP A 182 -9.70 0.21 18.24
CA TRP A 182 -9.16 0.51 19.57
C TRP A 182 -8.48 1.89 19.60
N MET A 183 -7.70 2.24 18.56
CA MET A 183 -7.09 3.56 18.48
C MET A 183 -8.14 4.68 18.45
N MET A 184 -9.25 4.48 17.73
CA MET A 184 -10.30 5.48 17.60
C MET A 184 -11.25 5.58 18.83
N GLY A 185 -11.09 4.69 19.79
CA GLY A 185 -11.86 4.73 21.02
C GLY A 185 -12.98 3.72 21.13
N ASP A 186 -13.24 2.97 20.05
CA ASP A 186 -14.09 1.81 20.09
C ASP A 186 -13.34 0.73 20.87
N GLU A 187 -13.66 0.51 22.14
CA GLU A 187 -13.06 -0.60 22.87
C GLU A 187 -13.45 -1.90 22.18
N PRO A 188 -12.46 -2.73 21.78
CA PRO A 188 -12.81 -4.08 21.36
C PRO A 188 -13.54 -4.74 22.52
N PRO A 189 -14.60 -5.53 22.26
CA PRO A 189 -15.25 -6.28 23.32
C PRO A 189 -14.17 -7.02 24.09
N ALA A 190 -14.11 -6.81 25.41
CA ALA A 190 -13.06 -7.35 26.26
C ALA A 190 -12.80 -8.79 25.82
N ARG A 191 -11.64 -9.06 25.22
CA ARG A 191 -11.23 -10.43 24.97
C ARG A 191 -11.34 -11.10 26.32
N GLN A 192 -12.32 -11.97 26.47
CA GLN A 192 -12.29 -12.95 27.56
C GLN A 192 -10.91 -13.58 27.38
N MET A 193 -9.96 -13.17 28.24
CA MET A 193 -8.74 -13.91 28.41
C MET A 193 -9.23 -15.30 28.74
N SER A 194 -9.16 -16.20 27.79
CA SER A 194 -9.29 -17.64 28.06
C SER A 194 -8.20 -17.88 29.09
N THR A 195 -8.59 -17.89 30.33
CA THR A 195 -7.78 -18.44 31.41
C THR A 195 -7.25 -19.75 30.85
N PRO A 196 -5.91 -19.95 30.79
CA PRO A 196 -5.41 -21.28 30.49
C PRO A 196 -6.08 -22.18 31.46
N GLY A 197 -7.00 -23.03 30.97
CA GLY A 197 -7.73 -23.95 31.81
C GLY A 197 -6.72 -24.68 32.66
N LEU A 198 -6.80 -24.48 33.94
CA LEU A 198 -6.25 -25.42 34.92
C LEU A 198 -6.83 -26.77 34.50
N PHE A 199 -6.02 -27.55 33.81
CA PHE A 199 -6.24 -28.97 33.63
C PHE A 199 -6.20 -29.56 35.05
N LEU A 200 -7.35 -29.57 35.70
CA LEU A 200 -7.56 -30.48 36.81
C LEU A 200 -7.64 -31.89 36.17
N PRO A 201 -6.77 -32.81 36.57
CA PRO A 201 -6.90 -34.18 36.12
C PRO A 201 -8.29 -34.66 36.61
N SER A 202 -9.11 -35.11 35.67
CA SER A 202 -10.36 -35.78 35.92
C SER A 202 -10.07 -37.05 36.71
N THR A 203 -10.06 -36.92 38.02
CA THR A 203 -10.20 -38.07 38.92
C THR A 203 -11.61 -38.60 38.70
N LEU A 204 -11.66 -39.78 38.22
CA LEU A 204 -12.80 -40.69 38.04
C LEU A 204 -13.76 -40.59 39.24
N LEU A 205 -14.91 -39.95 39.05
CA LEU A 205 -16.09 -40.22 39.87
C LEU A 205 -16.96 -41.18 39.05
N SER A 206 -16.82 -42.45 39.35
CA SER A 206 -17.81 -43.47 39.00
C SER A 206 -19.11 -43.16 39.71
N PRO A 207 -20.27 -43.32 39.06
CA PRO A 207 -21.57 -43.19 39.72
C PRO A 207 -21.84 -44.40 40.62
N PRO A 208 -22.60 -44.24 41.72
CA PRO A 208 -23.00 -45.38 42.59
C PRO A 208 -24.07 -46.19 41.87
N THR A 209 -23.75 -47.44 41.56
CA THR A 209 -24.74 -48.45 41.14
C THR A 209 -25.38 -49.03 42.37
N ALA A 210 -26.69 -48.94 42.37
CA ALA A 210 -27.57 -49.49 43.39
C ALA A 210 -27.53 -51.02 43.47
N LEU A 211 -27.55 -51.49 44.70
CA LEU A 211 -28.09 -52.68 45.28
C LEU A 211 -28.69 -53.76 44.34
N ALA A 212 -28.12 -54.94 44.39
CA ALA A 212 -28.91 -56.17 44.40
C ALA A 212 -28.13 -57.25 45.16
N ALA A 213 -28.81 -57.79 46.18
CA ALA A 213 -28.38 -58.86 47.06
C ALA A 213 -28.32 -60.21 46.34
N GLN A 214 -27.41 -61.05 46.79
CA GLN A 214 -27.72 -62.43 47.28
C GLN A 214 -26.43 -63.25 47.35
N ARG A 215 -26.11 -63.60 48.60
CA ARG A 215 -26.05 -64.90 49.21
C ARG A 215 -25.03 -65.94 48.70
N THR A 216 -24.35 -66.42 49.75
CA THR A 216 -23.87 -67.75 50.11
C THR A 216 -22.50 -68.17 49.55
N ALA A 217 -21.72 -68.40 50.44
CA ALA A 217 -21.24 -69.57 51.13
C ALA A 217 -19.81 -69.98 50.76
N ASP A 218 -19.10 -70.07 51.82
CA ASP A 218 -18.20 -71.11 52.22
C ASP A 218 -16.75 -71.23 51.74
N CYS A 219 -16.00 -71.40 52.76
CA CYS A 219 -14.80 -72.21 52.95
C CYS A 219 -13.42 -71.58 52.83
N CYS A 220 -12.86 -71.28 53.99
CA CYS A 220 -11.45 -71.38 54.35
C CYS A 220 -10.83 -72.77 53.99
N PRO A 221 -9.52 -73.06 54.14
CA PRO A 221 -8.45 -72.28 54.83
C PRO A 221 -7.05 -72.28 54.18
N GLY A 222 -6.23 -71.39 54.54
CA GLY A 222 -4.93 -71.28 55.05
C GLY A 222 -3.68 -72.03 54.50
N PRO A 223 -2.52 -71.67 55.08
CA PRO A 223 -1.32 -71.23 54.29
C PRO A 223 -0.25 -72.39 54.24
N PRO A 224 0.99 -72.26 53.93
CA PRO A 224 2.02 -71.31 54.32
C PRO A 224 3.14 -70.99 53.34
N SER A 225 3.92 -69.99 53.69
CA SER A 225 5.33 -69.74 53.27
C SER A 225 6.23 -70.97 53.52
N PRO A 226 7.55 -70.98 53.13
CA PRO A 226 8.52 -69.92 52.83
C PRO A 226 9.69 -70.36 51.90
N LYS A 227 10.67 -69.41 51.78
CA LYS A 227 12.09 -69.62 51.46
C LYS A 227 12.47 -69.88 49.98
N VAL A 228 13.44 -69.26 49.38
CA VAL A 228 14.84 -68.82 49.74
C VAL A 228 15.13 -67.62 48.93
#